data_cb036d35daed597739955ad2fbd9c14c
#
_entry.id   cb036d35daed597739955ad2fbd9c14c
#
_cell.length_a   1.000
_cell.length_b   1.000
_cell.length_c   1.000
_cell.angle_alpha   90.00
_cell.angle_beta   90.00
_cell.angle_gamma   90.00
#
_symmetry.space_group_name_H-M   'P 1'
#
loop_
_entity.id
_entity.type
_entity.pdbx_description
1 polymer ?
#
loop_
_entity_poly.entity_id
_entity_poly.type
_entity_poly.pdbx_seq_one_letter_code
_entity_poly.pdbx_strand_id
1 'polypeptide(L)'
;MKRQFGKTLQHIAALTLGVFLVLSSVAEAATNTGTGDVAGDAAALGNSNAFDLSSASALTLVKTAFLTVGGAQLSTTDTVPAGTSVDFMIYINNESSVAINDVSIQDILNVAFTYQADSIRIDNTVADCGPTCTPAQEQAVYAAAEDNTPLTDGAGDDTVSFAALTVDAGNSVVGTNARLDVAANTVLALVFTVVVP
;
A
#
# COMPACT_ATOMS: atom_id res chain seq x y z
N MET A 1 40.49 -68.51 -33.38
CA MET A 1 39.56 -69.05 -32.37
C MET A 1 39.80 -68.34 -31.03
N LYS A 2 39.12 -67.23 -30.72
CA LYS A 2 39.04 -66.70 -29.37
C LYS A 2 37.71 -65.91 -29.27
N ARG A 3 36.83 -66.44 -28.47
CA ARG A 3 35.51 -65.81 -28.16
C ARG A 3 35.78 -64.64 -27.20
N GLN A 4 35.30 -63.47 -27.59
CA GLN A 4 35.19 -62.38 -26.69
C GLN A 4 33.74 -62.25 -26.19
N PHE A 5 33.56 -62.40 -24.90
CA PHE A 5 32.30 -62.19 -24.20
C PHE A 5 32.06 -60.68 -24.11
N GLY A 6 31.05 -60.20 -24.80
CA GLY A 6 30.55 -58.87 -24.61
C GLY A 6 29.74 -58.78 -23.32
N LYS A 7 30.22 -58.01 -22.38
CA LYS A 7 29.48 -57.65 -21.18
C LYS A 7 28.49 -56.54 -21.52
N THR A 8 27.23 -56.89 -21.64
CA THR A 8 26.12 -55.96 -21.69
C THR A 8 25.99 -55.31 -20.32
N LEU A 9 26.41 -54.07 -20.21
CA LEU A 9 26.16 -53.24 -19.02
C LEU A 9 24.76 -52.71 -19.11
N GLN A 10 23.82 -53.31 -18.38
CA GLN A 10 22.47 -52.77 -18.21
C GLN A 10 22.56 -51.55 -17.33
N HIS A 11 22.41 -50.38 -17.91
CA HIS A 11 22.17 -49.13 -17.19
C HIS A 11 20.76 -49.15 -16.69
N ILE A 12 20.55 -49.44 -15.45
CA ILE A 12 19.31 -49.18 -14.75
C ILE A 12 19.25 -47.65 -14.57
N ALA A 13 18.50 -47.01 -15.42
CA ALA A 13 18.12 -45.62 -15.21
C ALA A 13 17.16 -45.59 -14.03
N ALA A 14 17.65 -45.26 -12.86
CA ALA A 14 16.82 -44.93 -11.72
C ALA A 14 16.12 -43.61 -12.04
N LEU A 15 14.87 -43.70 -12.43
CA LEU A 15 13.98 -42.58 -12.56
C LEU A 15 13.65 -42.07 -11.15
N THR A 16 14.48 -41.18 -10.63
CA THR A 16 14.15 -40.41 -9.45
C THR A 16 13.03 -39.46 -9.81
N LEU A 17 11.83 -39.85 -9.49
CA LEU A 17 10.66 -38.99 -9.50
C LEU A 17 10.87 -37.92 -8.44
N GLY A 18 11.47 -36.82 -8.84
CA GLY A 18 11.58 -35.64 -8.01
C GLY A 18 10.19 -35.10 -7.79
N VAL A 19 9.63 -35.38 -6.62
CA VAL A 19 8.46 -34.65 -6.12
C VAL A 19 8.92 -33.21 -5.96
N PHE A 20 8.66 -32.38 -6.98
CA PHE A 20 8.70 -30.95 -6.83
C PHE A 20 7.55 -30.58 -5.88
N LEU A 21 7.88 -30.49 -4.59
CA LEU A 21 7.02 -29.79 -3.67
C LEU A 21 7.08 -28.32 -4.10
N VAL A 22 6.10 -27.92 -4.91
CA VAL A 22 5.81 -26.50 -5.11
C VAL A 22 5.31 -26.03 -3.75
N LEU A 23 6.25 -25.57 -2.92
CA LEU A 23 5.90 -24.66 -1.84
C LEU A 23 5.34 -23.44 -2.54
N SER A 24 4.00 -23.42 -2.73
CA SER A 24 3.30 -22.18 -2.90
C SER A 24 3.66 -21.37 -1.66
N SER A 25 4.64 -20.48 -1.79
CA SER A 25 4.75 -19.37 -0.88
C SER A 25 3.40 -18.69 -0.98
N VAL A 26 2.53 -18.92 -0.01
CA VAL A 26 1.51 -17.93 0.31
C VAL A 26 2.32 -16.65 0.42
N ALA A 27 2.16 -15.76 -0.55
CA ALA A 27 2.61 -14.39 -0.36
C ALA A 27 1.92 -13.98 0.93
N GLU A 28 2.64 -14.01 2.03
CA GLU A 28 2.22 -13.28 3.19
C GLU A 28 2.07 -11.87 2.66
N ALA A 29 0.82 -11.40 2.62
CA ALA A 29 0.55 -10.00 2.41
C ALA A 29 1.55 -9.29 3.32
N ALA A 30 2.43 -8.49 2.73
CA ALA A 30 3.37 -7.72 3.50
C ALA A 30 2.52 -7.01 4.53
N THR A 31 2.67 -7.43 5.79
CA THR A 31 1.94 -6.87 6.90
C THR A 31 2.35 -5.43 6.94
N ASN A 32 1.51 -4.58 6.36
CA ASN A 32 1.60 -3.15 6.59
C ASN A 32 1.17 -3.01 8.05
N THR A 33 2.16 -3.00 8.95
CA THR A 33 1.90 -2.78 10.36
C THR A 33 1.55 -1.31 10.54
N GLY A 34 0.28 -0.99 10.33
CA GLY A 34 -0.30 0.20 10.91
C GLY A 34 -0.36 0.00 12.42
N THR A 35 0.50 0.67 13.18
CA THR A 35 0.32 0.80 14.61
C THR A 35 -0.73 1.87 14.83
N GLY A 36 -1.94 1.47 15.17
CA GLY A 36 -2.98 2.37 15.67
C GLY A 36 -2.83 2.50 17.19
N ASP A 37 -2.68 3.73 17.67
CA ASP A 37 -2.81 4.05 19.08
C ASP A 37 -4.16 4.75 19.32
N VAL A 38 -4.84 4.40 20.39
CA VAL A 38 -6.03 5.13 20.83
C VAL A 38 -5.54 6.26 21.74
N ALA A 39 -5.58 7.48 21.25
CA ALA A 39 -5.15 8.65 22.00
C ALA A 39 -5.85 8.74 23.36
N GLY A 40 -5.09 8.67 24.44
CA GLY A 40 -5.55 8.88 25.82
C GLY A 40 -5.35 7.73 26.76
N ASP A 41 -4.88 6.58 26.30
CA ASP A 41 -4.50 5.49 27.19
C ASP A 41 -2.97 5.40 27.32
N ALA A 42 -2.47 5.27 28.55
CA ALA A 42 -1.05 5.12 28.78
C ALA A 42 -0.58 3.86 28.05
N ALA A 43 0.40 4.02 27.16
CA ALA A 43 0.99 2.92 26.40
C ALA A 43 1.28 1.73 27.33
N ALA A 44 0.45 0.71 27.27
CA ALA A 44 0.67 -0.53 27.98
C ALA A 44 1.84 -1.23 27.28
N LEU A 45 3.03 -1.05 27.82
CA LEU A 45 4.22 -1.77 27.42
C LEU A 45 3.95 -3.27 27.60
N GLY A 46 3.75 -4.00 26.51
CA GLY A 46 3.78 -5.46 26.51
C GLY A 46 2.48 -6.19 26.23
N ASN A 47 1.37 -5.54 25.93
CA ASN A 47 0.20 -6.20 25.41
C ASN A 47 0.07 -5.96 23.90
N SER A 48 0.18 -7.03 23.11
CA SER A 48 -0.38 -7.01 21.77
C SER A 48 -1.89 -6.81 21.94
N ASN A 49 -2.36 -5.57 21.78
CA ASN A 49 -3.78 -5.32 21.65
C ASN A 49 -4.19 -5.94 20.33
N ALA A 50 -4.73 -7.15 20.39
CA ALA A 50 -5.49 -7.69 19.30
C ALA A 50 -6.73 -6.79 19.21
N PHE A 51 -6.72 -5.86 18.26
CA PHE A 51 -7.95 -5.18 17.87
C PHE A 51 -8.84 -6.25 17.28
N ASP A 52 -9.89 -6.60 18.01
CA ASP A 52 -10.96 -7.40 17.44
C ASP A 52 -11.73 -6.44 16.51
N LEU A 53 -11.21 -6.29 15.30
CA LEU A 53 -11.89 -5.58 14.23
C LEU A 53 -13.06 -6.45 13.79
N SER A 54 -14.10 -6.51 14.60
CA SER A 54 -15.36 -7.17 14.25
C SER A 54 -15.99 -6.58 12.98
N SER A 55 -15.43 -5.52 12.44
CA SER A 55 -15.76 -4.86 11.18
C SER A 55 -14.57 -4.67 10.22
N ALA A 56 -13.47 -5.42 10.39
CA ALA A 56 -12.30 -5.36 9.51
C ALA A 56 -12.62 -5.71 8.05
N SER A 57 -13.75 -6.35 7.79
CA SER A 57 -14.25 -6.59 6.44
C SER A 57 -14.72 -5.32 5.71
N ALA A 58 -14.85 -4.20 6.42
CA ALA A 58 -15.31 -2.92 5.87
C ALA A 58 -14.15 -1.96 5.53
N LEU A 59 -12.92 -2.30 5.89
CA LEU A 59 -11.73 -1.47 5.63
C LEU A 59 -10.84 -2.14 4.61
N THR A 60 -10.64 -1.48 3.46
CA THR A 60 -9.69 -1.91 2.44
C THR A 60 -8.65 -0.80 2.24
N LEU A 61 -7.36 -1.13 2.40
CA LEU A 61 -6.26 -0.24 2.07
C LEU A 61 -5.66 -0.67 0.75
N VAL A 62 -5.59 0.23 -0.22
CA VAL A 62 -5.07 -0.02 -1.57
C VAL A 62 -4.06 1.05 -1.93
N LYS A 63 -3.01 0.67 -2.67
CA LYS A 63 -2.05 1.60 -3.27
C LYS A 63 -2.07 1.44 -4.78
N THR A 64 -2.28 2.53 -5.49
CA THR A 64 -2.29 2.61 -6.96
C THR A 64 -1.37 3.73 -7.45
N ALA A 65 -1.13 3.79 -8.74
CA ALA A 65 -0.29 4.82 -9.35
C ALA A 65 -0.95 5.42 -10.59
N PHE A 66 -0.71 6.70 -10.82
CA PHE A 66 -1.25 7.47 -11.95
C PHE A 66 -0.13 8.29 -12.59
N LEU A 67 -0.23 8.55 -13.89
CA LEU A 67 0.60 9.58 -14.50
C LEU A 67 0.12 10.95 -14.02
N THR A 68 1.00 11.77 -13.47
CA THR A 68 0.66 13.15 -13.05
C THR A 68 0.13 13.96 -14.22
N VAL A 69 0.69 13.78 -15.43
CA VAL A 69 0.18 14.41 -16.63
C VAL A 69 -0.88 13.53 -17.28
N GLY A 70 -2.11 14.02 -17.31
CA GLY A 70 -3.26 13.34 -17.90
C GLY A 70 -3.98 12.38 -16.99
N GLY A 71 -3.48 12.11 -15.78
CA GLY A 71 -4.15 11.34 -14.74
C GLY A 71 -4.42 9.87 -15.10
N ALA A 72 -3.74 9.29 -16.08
CA ALA A 72 -3.96 7.91 -16.48
C ALA A 72 -3.47 6.93 -15.41
N GLN A 73 -4.32 6.01 -14.98
CA GLN A 73 -3.94 4.96 -14.05
C GLN A 73 -2.91 4.02 -14.67
N LEU A 74 -1.89 3.68 -13.91
CA LEU A 74 -0.82 2.76 -14.31
C LEU A 74 -1.15 1.34 -13.85
N SER A 75 -0.87 0.38 -14.71
CA SER A 75 -0.94 -1.04 -14.40
C SER A 75 0.47 -1.59 -14.09
N THR A 76 0.53 -2.79 -13.54
CA THR A 76 1.81 -3.48 -13.25
C THR A 76 2.61 -3.84 -14.50
N THR A 77 2.02 -3.71 -15.69
CA THR A 77 2.67 -4.01 -16.98
C THR A 77 3.15 -2.76 -17.71
N ASP A 78 2.79 -1.57 -17.22
CA ASP A 78 3.18 -0.32 -17.86
C ASP A 78 4.65 -0.01 -17.59
N THR A 79 5.31 0.54 -18.59
CA THR A 79 6.68 1.03 -18.48
C THR A 79 6.66 2.55 -18.47
N VAL A 80 7.19 3.13 -17.43
CA VAL A 80 7.26 4.57 -17.25
C VAL A 80 8.70 5.02 -17.49
N PRO A 81 8.95 5.96 -18.43
CA PRO A 81 10.30 6.49 -18.68
C PRO A 81 10.90 7.18 -17.44
N ALA A 82 12.23 7.13 -17.33
CA ALA A 82 12.95 7.89 -16.31
C ALA A 82 12.65 9.40 -16.45
N GLY A 83 12.56 10.10 -15.33
CA GLY A 83 12.21 11.51 -15.25
C GLY A 83 10.71 11.80 -15.33
N THR A 84 9.85 10.79 -15.48
CA THR A 84 8.40 10.97 -15.47
C THR A 84 7.89 11.19 -14.06
N SER A 85 6.98 12.14 -13.88
CA SER A 85 6.25 12.32 -12.62
C SER A 85 5.08 11.35 -12.54
N VAL A 86 4.98 10.67 -11.42
CA VAL A 86 3.93 9.68 -11.10
C VAL A 86 3.33 10.04 -9.75
N ASP A 87 2.03 9.97 -9.66
CA ASP A 87 1.30 10.14 -8.42
C ASP A 87 0.98 8.77 -7.84
N PHE A 88 1.41 8.52 -6.62
CA PHE A 88 0.93 7.41 -5.84
C PHE A 88 -0.33 7.82 -5.07
N MET A 89 -1.36 7.02 -5.19
CA MET A 89 -2.55 7.13 -4.36
C MET A 89 -2.62 5.95 -3.40
N ILE A 90 -2.77 6.26 -2.12
CA ILE A 90 -3.11 5.30 -1.08
C ILE A 90 -4.52 5.64 -0.62
N TYR A 91 -5.43 4.67 -0.66
CA TYR A 91 -6.78 4.95 -0.19
C TYR A 91 -7.29 3.87 0.77
N ILE A 92 -8.18 4.30 1.64
CA ILE A 92 -8.94 3.49 2.60
C ILE A 92 -10.41 3.61 2.24
N ASN A 93 -11.04 2.50 1.92
CA ASN A 93 -12.48 2.44 1.67
C ASN A 93 -13.21 2.01 2.94
N ASN A 94 -14.03 2.90 3.49
CA ASN A 94 -14.85 2.63 4.66
C ASN A 94 -16.32 2.39 4.25
N GLU A 95 -16.67 1.14 4.05
CA GLU A 95 -18.03 0.72 3.73
C GLU A 95 -18.98 0.74 4.95
N SER A 96 -18.46 1.00 6.14
CA SER A 96 -19.30 0.99 7.34
C SER A 96 -20.04 2.29 7.51
N SER A 97 -21.22 2.22 8.15
CA SER A 97 -22.00 3.40 8.54
C SER A 97 -21.40 4.15 9.74
N VAL A 98 -20.22 3.75 10.20
CA VAL A 98 -19.51 4.36 11.33
C VAL A 98 -18.18 4.91 10.84
N ALA A 99 -17.83 6.10 11.26
CA ALA A 99 -16.52 6.68 10.97
C ALA A 99 -15.41 5.85 11.65
N ILE A 100 -14.28 5.71 10.96
CA ILE A 100 -13.06 5.16 11.55
C ILE A 100 -12.23 6.34 12.02
N ASN A 101 -11.97 6.36 13.30
CA ASN A 101 -11.30 7.48 13.92
C ASN A 101 -9.81 7.18 14.13
N ASP A 102 -9.00 8.22 14.03
CA ASP A 102 -7.59 8.19 14.42
C ASP A 102 -6.76 7.22 13.57
N VAL A 103 -6.89 7.36 12.25
CA VAL A 103 -6.16 6.57 11.27
C VAL A 103 -4.74 7.13 11.12
N SER A 104 -3.77 6.23 11.05
CA SER A 104 -2.39 6.55 10.70
C SER A 104 -1.98 5.77 9.45
N ILE A 105 -1.41 6.48 8.47
CA ILE A 105 -0.91 5.90 7.23
C ILE A 105 0.56 6.26 7.11
N GLN A 106 1.40 5.26 6.87
CA GLN A 106 2.81 5.47 6.55
C GLN A 106 3.17 4.78 5.24
N ASP A 107 3.89 5.47 4.39
CA ASP A 107 4.46 4.92 3.17
C ASP A 107 5.95 5.25 3.06
N ILE A 108 6.77 4.22 3.04
CA ILE A 108 8.23 4.37 2.92
C ILE A 108 8.61 4.24 1.45
N LEU A 109 9.07 5.34 0.87
CA LEU A 109 9.48 5.39 -0.52
C LEU A 109 10.79 4.62 -0.73
N ASN A 110 10.86 3.91 -1.86
CA ASN A 110 12.14 3.38 -2.30
C ASN A 110 13.09 4.54 -2.63
N VAL A 111 14.35 4.42 -2.21
CA VAL A 111 15.40 5.44 -2.42
C VAL A 111 15.65 5.80 -3.89
N ALA A 112 15.18 4.97 -4.83
CA ALA A 112 15.27 5.25 -6.26
C ALA A 112 14.34 6.38 -6.70
N PHE A 113 13.19 6.55 -6.04
CA PHE A 113 12.25 7.64 -6.38
C PHE A 113 12.71 8.96 -5.77
N THR A 114 12.47 10.04 -6.49
CA THR A 114 12.61 11.39 -5.95
C THR A 114 11.24 11.92 -5.59
N TYR A 115 11.00 12.19 -4.32
CA TYR A 115 9.76 12.80 -3.85
C TYR A 115 9.67 14.26 -4.30
N GLN A 116 8.50 14.69 -4.70
CA GLN A 116 8.22 16.10 -5.01
C GLN A 116 7.68 16.80 -3.76
N ALA A 117 8.41 17.77 -3.26
CA ALA A 117 8.04 18.51 -2.05
C ALA A 117 6.66 19.19 -2.19
N ASP A 118 5.94 19.26 -1.07
CA ASP A 118 4.63 19.87 -0.95
C ASP A 118 3.63 19.36 -2.01
N SER A 119 3.64 18.04 -2.27
CA SER A 119 2.76 17.41 -3.25
C SER A 119 1.66 16.54 -2.62
N ILE A 120 1.65 16.41 -1.28
CA ILE A 120 0.68 15.56 -0.60
C ILE A 120 -0.70 16.22 -0.61
N ARG A 121 -1.72 15.46 -1.00
CA ARG A 121 -3.13 15.88 -0.99
C ARG A 121 -3.97 14.81 -0.35
N ILE A 122 -5.03 15.22 0.33
CA ILE A 122 -6.01 14.31 0.95
C ILE A 122 -7.40 14.67 0.48
N ASP A 123 -8.20 13.63 0.19
CA ASP A 123 -9.64 13.73 0.03
C ASP A 123 -10.36 12.71 0.92
N ASN A 124 -11.52 13.07 1.42
CA ASN A 124 -12.40 12.21 2.24
C ASN A 124 -13.87 12.49 1.94
N THR A 125 -14.16 12.84 0.68
CA THR A 125 -15.49 13.26 0.24
C THR A 125 -16.16 12.28 -0.72
N VAL A 126 -15.36 11.40 -1.35
CA VAL A 126 -15.88 10.41 -2.29
C VAL A 126 -16.62 9.31 -1.53
N ALA A 127 -17.80 8.93 -2.03
CA ALA A 127 -18.56 7.81 -1.45
C ALA A 127 -17.80 6.50 -1.57
N ASP A 128 -18.04 5.58 -0.64
CA ASP A 128 -17.45 4.25 -0.66
C ASP A 128 -17.71 3.52 -1.98
N CYS A 129 -16.82 2.61 -2.32
CA CYS A 129 -16.85 1.84 -3.56
C CYS A 129 -17.57 0.48 -3.43
N GLY A 130 -18.09 0.14 -2.25
CA GLY A 130 -18.42 -1.22 -1.90
C GLY A 130 -17.14 -2.06 -1.65
N PRO A 131 -17.20 -3.39 -1.75
CA PRO A 131 -16.10 -4.27 -1.35
C PRO A 131 -14.78 -4.03 -2.08
N THR A 132 -14.82 -3.45 -3.26
CA THR A 132 -13.63 -3.17 -4.09
C THR A 132 -13.93 -2.05 -5.06
N CYS A 133 -13.08 -1.02 -5.10
CA CYS A 133 -13.19 0.02 -6.12
C CYS A 133 -12.86 -0.56 -7.51
N THR A 134 -13.69 -0.22 -8.49
CA THR A 134 -13.35 -0.45 -9.90
C THR A 134 -12.32 0.58 -10.36
N PRO A 135 -11.59 0.34 -11.45
CA PRO A 135 -10.64 1.33 -12.00
C PRO A 135 -11.28 2.71 -12.27
N ALA A 136 -12.54 2.75 -12.68
CA ALA A 136 -13.25 4.01 -12.89
C ALA A 136 -13.55 4.74 -11.58
N GLN A 137 -13.83 4.01 -10.50
CA GLN A 137 -14.01 4.60 -9.17
C GLN A 137 -12.67 5.06 -8.58
N GLU A 138 -11.60 4.28 -8.73
CA GLU A 138 -10.24 4.71 -8.35
C GLU A 138 -9.83 5.99 -9.08
N GLN A 139 -10.17 6.10 -10.38
CA GLN A 139 -9.93 7.31 -11.15
C GLN A 139 -10.72 8.51 -10.59
N ALA A 140 -11.95 8.32 -10.16
CA ALA A 140 -12.77 9.36 -9.55
C ALA A 140 -12.23 9.80 -8.17
N VAL A 141 -11.77 8.83 -7.36
CA VAL A 141 -11.11 9.08 -6.07
C VAL A 141 -9.80 9.87 -6.27
N TYR A 142 -8.99 9.45 -7.24
CA TYR A 142 -7.76 10.16 -7.58
C TYR A 142 -8.04 11.60 -8.02
N ALA A 143 -9.00 11.81 -8.92
CA ALA A 143 -9.36 13.14 -9.41
C ALA A 143 -9.85 14.06 -8.29
N ALA A 144 -10.64 13.54 -7.35
CA ALA A 144 -11.12 14.32 -6.21
C ALA A 144 -9.95 14.77 -5.30
N ALA A 145 -8.97 13.90 -5.07
CA ALA A 145 -7.79 14.25 -4.30
C ALA A 145 -6.89 15.26 -5.04
N GLU A 146 -6.73 15.10 -6.36
CA GLU A 146 -5.93 16.02 -7.19
C GLU A 146 -6.50 17.44 -7.26
N ASP A 147 -7.81 17.61 -7.14
CA ASP A 147 -8.47 18.91 -7.11
C ASP A 147 -8.23 19.68 -5.79
N ASN A 148 -7.71 19.01 -4.75
CA ASN A 148 -7.47 19.62 -3.45
C ASN A 148 -6.12 20.38 -3.43
N THR A 149 -6.05 21.39 -2.58
CA THR A 149 -4.82 22.13 -2.33
C THR A 149 -3.80 21.20 -1.67
N PRO A 150 -2.55 21.17 -2.15
CA PRO A 150 -1.49 20.41 -1.49
C PRO A 150 -1.28 20.86 -0.04
N LEU A 151 -1.00 19.91 0.81
CA LEU A 151 -0.61 20.09 2.20
C LEU A 151 0.91 20.30 2.29
N THR A 152 1.39 20.76 3.44
CA THR A 152 2.82 20.98 3.65
C THR A 152 3.51 19.67 4.03
N ASP A 153 4.84 19.62 3.87
CA ASP A 153 5.64 18.47 4.30
C ASP A 153 6.04 18.56 5.78
N GLY A 154 5.69 19.65 6.45
CA GLY A 154 6.07 19.93 7.84
C GLY A 154 5.32 19.06 8.82
N ALA A 155 6.01 18.49 9.81
CA ALA A 155 5.34 17.75 10.87
C ALA A 155 4.65 18.69 11.86
N GLY A 156 3.38 18.45 12.16
CA GLY A 156 2.61 19.11 13.20
C GLY A 156 1.89 20.39 12.80
N ASP A 157 1.89 20.78 11.55
CA ASP A 157 1.15 21.93 11.02
C ASP A 157 -0.17 21.53 10.33
N ASP A 158 -0.26 20.31 9.83
CA ASP A 158 -1.49 19.73 9.30
C ASP A 158 -1.59 18.21 9.53
N THR A 159 -2.31 17.47 8.70
CA THR A 159 -2.55 16.04 8.86
C THR A 159 -1.49 15.15 8.22
N VAL A 160 -0.50 15.72 7.52
CA VAL A 160 0.52 14.97 6.80
C VAL A 160 1.92 15.50 7.06
N SER A 161 2.93 14.71 6.73
CA SER A 161 4.32 15.16 6.70
C SER A 161 5.14 14.25 5.78
N PHE A 162 6.30 14.74 5.36
CA PHE A 162 7.30 13.95 4.68
C PHE A 162 8.67 14.13 5.30
N ALA A 163 9.27 13.05 5.77
CA ALA A 163 10.63 13.05 6.31
C ALA A 163 11.31 11.70 6.10
N ALA A 164 12.61 11.73 5.83
CA ALA A 164 13.43 10.51 5.70
C ALA A 164 12.84 9.44 4.77
N LEU A 165 12.34 9.85 3.59
CA LEU A 165 11.65 9.01 2.60
C LEU A 165 10.31 8.43 3.07
N THR A 166 9.74 8.93 4.13
CA THR A 166 8.45 8.47 4.63
C THR A 166 7.39 9.56 4.44
N VAL A 167 6.32 9.21 3.75
CA VAL A 167 5.05 9.94 3.80
C VAL A 167 4.31 9.43 5.03
N ASP A 168 3.92 10.34 5.93
CA ASP A 168 3.20 10.04 7.15
C ASP A 168 1.91 10.87 7.20
N ALA A 169 0.78 10.24 7.50
CA ALA A 169 -0.51 10.92 7.60
C ALA A 169 -1.26 10.45 8.84
N GLY A 170 -1.88 11.40 9.53
CA GLY A 170 -2.57 11.18 10.79
C GLY A 170 -1.64 11.28 12.00
N ASN A 171 -2.24 11.21 13.18
CA ASN A 171 -1.54 11.33 14.46
C ASN A 171 -0.84 10.02 14.82
N SER A 172 0.27 9.73 14.13
CA SER A 172 1.07 8.54 14.42
C SER A 172 1.94 8.71 15.67
N VAL A 173 2.39 7.57 16.22
CA VAL A 173 3.35 7.56 17.35
C VAL A 173 4.68 8.24 16.98
N VAL A 174 4.97 8.35 15.69
CA VAL A 174 6.24 8.88 15.16
C VAL A 174 6.11 10.34 14.70
N GLY A 175 4.90 10.77 14.33
CA GLY A 175 4.62 12.11 13.83
C GLY A 175 3.72 12.92 14.76
N THR A 176 3.86 14.24 14.70
CA THR A 176 3.02 15.18 15.44
C THR A 176 1.88 15.74 14.59
N ASN A 177 1.56 15.06 13.48
CA ASN A 177 0.51 15.47 12.55
C ASN A 177 -0.86 15.53 13.24
N ALA A 178 -1.77 16.30 12.69
CA ALA A 178 -3.14 16.35 13.18
C ALA A 178 -3.84 15.01 12.92
N ARG A 179 -4.84 14.73 13.75
CA ARG A 179 -5.66 13.52 13.63
C ARG A 179 -6.31 13.41 12.26
N LEU A 180 -6.33 12.19 11.74
CA LEU A 180 -6.99 11.83 10.48
C LEU A 180 -8.10 10.81 10.75
N ASP A 181 -9.30 11.08 10.26
CA ASP A 181 -10.47 10.21 10.39
C ASP A 181 -10.97 9.83 8.99
N VAL A 182 -11.53 8.62 8.84
CA VAL A 182 -12.26 8.21 7.64
C VAL A 182 -13.73 8.30 7.93
N ALA A 183 -14.46 9.14 7.20
CA ALA A 183 -15.89 9.29 7.39
C ALA A 183 -16.66 7.98 7.08
N ALA A 184 -17.88 7.86 7.59
CA ALA A 184 -18.75 6.72 7.31
C ALA A 184 -19.13 6.69 5.81
N ASN A 185 -19.11 5.52 5.19
CA ASN A 185 -19.46 5.31 3.77
C ASN A 185 -18.66 6.22 2.82
N THR A 186 -17.37 6.41 3.09
CA THR A 186 -16.47 7.21 2.24
C THR A 186 -15.16 6.54 1.97
N VAL A 187 -14.47 7.04 0.95
CA VAL A 187 -13.06 6.74 0.67
C VAL A 187 -12.21 7.88 1.18
N LEU A 188 -11.24 7.59 2.03
CA LEU A 188 -10.13 8.49 2.32
C LEU A 188 -9.02 8.21 1.31
N ALA A 189 -8.59 9.21 0.57
CA ALA A 189 -7.46 9.12 -0.35
C ALA A 189 -6.33 10.06 0.05
N LEU A 190 -5.11 9.56 -0.02
CA LEU A 190 -3.87 10.29 0.12
C LEU A 190 -3.11 10.16 -1.21
N VAL A 191 -2.79 11.28 -1.84
CA VAL A 191 -2.04 11.33 -3.11
C VAL A 191 -0.74 12.10 -2.89
N PHE A 192 0.35 11.65 -3.48
CA PHE A 192 1.63 12.36 -3.49
C PHE A 192 2.43 12.04 -4.74
N THR A 193 3.27 12.98 -5.16
CA THR A 193 4.02 12.91 -6.43
C THR A 193 5.45 12.46 -6.21
N VAL A 194 5.93 11.58 -7.07
CA VAL A 194 7.33 11.17 -7.17
C VAL A 194 7.82 11.27 -8.61
N VAL A 195 9.13 11.39 -8.78
CA VAL A 195 9.79 11.29 -10.09
C VAL A 195 10.46 9.94 -10.21
N VAL A 196 10.20 9.24 -11.31
CA VAL A 196 10.79 7.93 -11.63
C VAL A 196 12.29 8.10 -11.94
N PRO A 197 13.15 7.21 -11.42
CA PRO A 197 14.60 7.29 -11.60
C PRO A 197 15.06 7.10 -13.04
#